data_721964eb6986aee2c95481efb9193aee
#
_entry.id   721964eb6986aee2c95481efb9193aee
#
_cell.length_a   1.000
_cell.length_b   1.000
_cell.length_c   1.000
_cell.angle_alpha   90.00
_cell.angle_beta   90.00
_cell.angle_gamma   90.00
#
_symmetry.space_group_name_H-M   'P 1'
#
loop_
_entity.id
_entity.type
_entity.pdbx_description
1 polymer ?
#
loop_
_entity_poly.entity_id
_entity_poly.type
_entity_poly.pdbx_seq_one_letter_code
_entity_poly.pdbx_strand_id
1 'polypeptide(L)'
;MLYGIDISHHNKGIDLSKVPYDFVITKGTDGARFCTRTAYEHIEAARKRGKLYGVYHFANTESPKNGTMRQQAEYFVRCCGLHSGVAPYSGEGILVLDWEDSYYGGQVVKMGPKKAKEWLDYVYKATGSKPFIYMSKYVTNAFDWSEVAKDYPLWGAQYKDYKPVGYLDMKDIYETKQPWGAWGKPTIRQYTETGRLAEHNGNLDLNVSTMTRVDWLNWAKGVYKQVKSDYDIAQEVINGKWGNGQERMTKLTRAGYSVNKIQNLVNKLLTNKVKYYTIKKGDTLSSISKQFGISQGQIKRWNSLKSDALFEGDKIRVSP
;
A
#
# COMPACT_ATOMS: atom_id res chain seq x y z
N MET A 1 2.50 -10.69 7.86
CA MET A 1 1.94 -9.55 8.58
C MET A 1 3.01 -9.08 9.56
N LEU A 2 3.17 -7.77 9.75
CA LEU A 2 4.14 -7.19 10.68
C LEU A 2 3.39 -6.34 11.69
N TYR A 3 3.77 -6.44 12.96
CA TYR A 3 3.24 -5.63 14.05
C TYR A 3 4.27 -4.60 14.47
N GLY A 4 3.84 -3.37 14.71
CA GLY A 4 4.76 -2.28 15.00
C GLY A 4 4.21 -1.23 15.94
N ILE A 5 5.10 -0.37 16.32
CA ILE A 5 4.81 0.83 17.11
C ILE A 5 5.30 2.06 16.35
N ASP A 6 4.66 3.19 16.59
CA ASP A 6 5.27 4.46 16.24
C ASP A 6 5.47 5.31 17.50
N ILE A 7 6.54 6.08 17.50
CA ILE A 7 7.04 6.77 18.70
C ILE A 7 7.65 8.12 18.35
N SER A 8 7.70 8.97 19.36
CA SER A 8 8.31 10.29 19.27
C SER A 8 9.14 10.60 20.50
N HIS A 9 9.52 11.86 20.65
CA HIS A 9 10.17 12.35 21.88
C HIS A 9 9.28 12.23 23.13
N HIS A 10 7.97 12.04 22.99
CA HIS A 10 7.04 11.79 24.09
C HIS A 10 7.26 10.39 24.73
N ASN A 11 7.78 9.44 23.95
CA ASN A 11 8.12 8.10 24.42
C ASN A 11 9.58 7.98 24.90
N LYS A 12 10.16 9.11 25.37
CA LYS A 12 11.52 9.15 25.92
C LYS A 12 11.67 8.14 27.05
N GLY A 13 12.68 7.27 26.95
CA GLY A 13 12.92 6.23 27.96
C GLY A 13 12.28 4.88 27.66
N ILE A 14 11.59 4.73 26.52
CA ILE A 14 11.13 3.42 26.06
C ILE A 14 12.34 2.49 25.84
N ASP A 15 12.29 1.30 26.43
CA ASP A 15 13.32 0.28 26.22
C ASP A 15 12.95 -0.61 25.02
N LEU A 16 13.37 -0.19 23.83
CA LEU A 16 13.15 -0.94 22.61
C LEU A 16 13.85 -2.32 22.58
N SER A 17 14.70 -2.61 23.55
CA SER A 17 15.28 -3.96 23.67
C SER A 17 14.31 -4.97 24.26
N LYS A 18 13.29 -4.53 24.96
CA LYS A 18 12.32 -5.36 25.69
C LYS A 18 10.93 -5.39 25.01
N VAL A 19 10.45 -4.24 24.56
CA VAL A 19 9.11 -4.14 23.94
C VAL A 19 9.00 -5.06 22.72
N PRO A 20 7.91 -5.84 22.57
CA PRO A 20 7.70 -6.69 21.41
C PRO A 20 7.23 -5.87 20.20
N TYR A 21 7.95 -5.91 19.08
CA TYR A 21 7.55 -5.33 17.79
C TYR A 21 8.35 -5.96 16.65
N ASP A 22 7.81 -5.89 15.43
CA ASP A 22 8.52 -6.24 14.20
C ASP A 22 9.14 -4.99 13.54
N PHE A 23 8.45 -3.83 13.65
CA PHE A 23 8.94 -2.55 13.15
C PHE A 23 8.63 -1.41 14.12
N VAL A 24 9.45 -0.36 14.04
CA VAL A 24 9.24 0.91 14.73
C VAL A 24 9.38 2.09 13.76
N ILE A 25 8.45 3.04 13.81
CA ILE A 25 8.55 4.29 13.06
C ILE A 25 8.72 5.43 14.06
N THR A 26 9.76 6.25 13.90
CA THR A 26 10.09 7.28 14.90
C THR A 26 10.08 8.68 14.29
N LYS A 27 9.66 9.69 15.09
CA LYS A 27 9.68 11.10 14.68
C LYS A 27 11.12 11.57 14.47
N GLY A 28 11.45 11.93 13.22
CA GLY A 28 12.75 12.49 12.86
C GLY A 28 12.77 14.02 12.92
N THR A 29 11.78 14.65 12.29
CA THR A 29 11.72 16.11 12.19
C THR A 29 10.30 16.66 12.35
N ASP A 30 10.21 17.98 12.60
CA ASP A 30 8.97 18.71 12.76
C ASP A 30 9.17 20.12 12.16
N GLY A 31 8.43 20.43 11.09
CA GLY A 31 8.68 21.62 10.28
C GLY A 31 10.15 21.71 9.81
N ALA A 32 10.58 22.89 9.38
CA ALA A 32 11.96 23.10 8.95
C ALA A 32 12.91 23.51 10.11
N ARG A 33 12.61 23.12 11.34
CA ARG A 33 13.29 23.68 12.52
C ARG A 33 13.63 22.71 13.64
N PHE A 34 12.95 21.59 13.72
CA PHE A 34 13.14 20.64 14.83
C PHE A 34 13.61 19.29 14.28
N CYS A 35 14.73 18.82 14.82
CA CYS A 35 15.33 17.54 14.52
C CYS A 35 15.50 16.74 15.82
N THR A 36 14.97 15.54 15.86
CA THR A 36 14.92 14.72 17.07
C THR A 36 16.13 13.79 17.16
N ARG A 37 17.03 14.02 18.10
CA ARG A 37 18.17 13.13 18.35
C ARG A 37 17.72 11.73 18.80
N THR A 38 16.63 11.64 19.55
CA THR A 38 16.04 10.36 20.00
C THR A 38 15.66 9.44 18.84
N ALA A 39 15.34 9.98 17.65
CA ALA A 39 15.09 9.15 16.48
C ALA A 39 16.30 8.30 16.10
N TYR A 40 17.50 8.86 16.18
CA TYR A 40 18.73 8.11 15.94
C TYR A 40 18.89 6.95 16.93
N GLU A 41 18.68 7.21 18.21
CA GLU A 41 18.80 6.22 19.28
C GLU A 41 17.79 5.07 19.10
N HIS A 42 16.54 5.40 18.74
CA HIS A 42 15.49 4.42 18.46
C HIS A 42 15.82 3.53 17.26
N ILE A 43 16.33 4.11 16.18
CA ILE A 43 16.70 3.36 14.98
C ILE A 43 17.88 2.46 15.25
N GLU A 44 18.91 2.93 15.94
CA GLU A 44 20.07 2.10 16.30
C GLU A 44 19.66 0.94 17.23
N ALA A 45 18.74 1.16 18.17
CA ALA A 45 18.19 0.10 19.00
C ALA A 45 17.44 -0.94 18.17
N ALA A 46 16.61 -0.52 17.22
CA ALA A 46 15.89 -1.42 16.33
C ALA A 46 16.85 -2.22 15.42
N ARG A 47 17.84 -1.55 14.83
CA ARG A 47 18.86 -2.19 13.97
C ARG A 47 19.66 -3.26 14.71
N LYS A 48 20.13 -2.98 15.92
CA LYS A 48 20.86 -3.94 16.76
C LYS A 48 20.07 -5.21 17.05
N ARG A 49 18.74 -5.13 17.03
CA ARG A 49 17.83 -6.28 17.18
C ARG A 49 17.40 -6.89 15.85
N GLY A 50 17.92 -6.42 14.73
CA GLY A 50 17.48 -6.86 13.40
C GLY A 50 16.00 -6.54 13.13
N LYS A 51 15.42 -5.53 13.78
CA LYS A 51 14.05 -5.10 13.57
C LYS A 51 13.97 -4.09 12.43
N LEU A 52 12.79 -3.99 11.81
CA LEU A 52 12.51 -3.01 10.77
C LEU A 52 12.27 -1.64 11.41
N TYR A 53 12.58 -0.59 10.65
CA TYR A 53 12.40 0.77 11.16
C TYR A 53 11.97 1.75 10.06
N GLY A 54 11.47 2.90 10.49
CA GLY A 54 11.14 4.03 9.65
C GLY A 54 11.35 5.33 10.39
N VAL A 55 11.34 6.42 9.64
CA VAL A 55 11.44 7.77 10.18
C VAL A 55 10.37 8.66 9.56
N TYR A 56 9.69 9.45 10.38
CA TYR A 56 8.68 10.36 9.90
C TYR A 56 9.01 11.83 10.11
N HIS A 57 8.52 12.64 9.19
CA HIS A 57 8.49 14.09 9.26
C HIS A 57 7.09 14.56 9.61
N PHE A 58 6.92 15.26 10.72
CA PHE A 58 5.67 15.92 11.05
C PHE A 58 5.55 17.23 10.27
N ALA A 59 4.60 17.24 9.32
CA ALA A 59 4.37 18.42 8.48
C ALA A 59 3.66 19.52 9.27
N ASN A 60 4.18 20.73 9.16
CA ASN A 60 3.54 21.91 9.72
C ASN A 60 3.01 22.82 8.63
N THR A 61 1.94 23.56 8.92
CA THR A 61 1.47 24.64 8.05
C THR A 61 2.61 25.57 7.69
N GLU A 62 2.71 25.92 6.39
CA GLU A 62 3.73 26.85 5.90
C GLU A 62 3.66 28.20 6.63
N SER A 63 4.78 28.66 7.11
CA SER A 63 4.93 29.95 7.79
C SER A 63 6.42 30.34 7.82
N PRO A 64 6.78 31.60 8.11
CA PRO A 64 8.18 31.98 8.30
C PRO A 64 8.90 31.14 9.36
N LYS A 65 8.18 30.61 10.35
CA LYS A 65 8.72 29.78 11.42
C LYS A 65 8.90 28.33 11.00
N ASN A 66 7.97 27.76 10.25
CA ASN A 66 7.95 26.35 9.90
C ASN A 66 8.61 26.07 8.53
N GLY A 67 8.81 27.09 7.72
CA GLY A 67 9.25 26.99 6.33
C GLY A 67 8.14 26.55 5.36
N THR A 68 8.44 26.60 4.07
CA THR A 68 7.61 26.04 3.01
C THR A 68 7.71 24.52 3.01
N MET A 69 6.79 23.80 2.34
CA MET A 69 6.86 22.33 2.21
C MET A 69 8.19 21.90 1.61
N ARG A 70 8.69 22.62 0.64
CA ARG A 70 10.01 22.41 0.05
C ARG A 70 11.13 22.51 1.11
N GLN A 71 11.14 23.55 1.92
CA GLN A 71 12.13 23.74 2.98
C GLN A 71 12.01 22.67 4.07
N GLN A 72 10.79 22.23 4.40
CA GLN A 72 10.56 21.14 5.34
C GLN A 72 11.11 19.82 4.79
N ALA A 73 10.93 19.55 3.51
CA ALA A 73 11.49 18.36 2.85
C ALA A 73 13.04 18.39 2.81
N GLU A 74 13.62 19.53 2.44
CA GLU A 74 15.08 19.73 2.47
C GLU A 74 15.66 19.54 3.87
N TYR A 75 14.96 20.08 4.87
CA TYR A 75 15.35 19.93 6.26
C TYR A 75 15.31 18.48 6.74
N PHE A 76 14.24 17.75 6.40
CA PHE A 76 14.12 16.33 6.70
C PHE A 76 15.27 15.51 6.09
N VAL A 77 15.52 15.67 4.80
CA VAL A 77 16.59 14.97 4.10
C VAL A 77 17.96 15.25 4.72
N ARG A 78 18.24 16.52 5.03
CA ARG A 78 19.51 16.93 5.65
C ARG A 78 19.65 16.43 7.07
N CYS A 79 18.63 16.62 7.90
CA CYS A 79 18.64 16.25 9.32
C CYS A 79 18.79 14.73 9.50
N CYS A 80 18.08 13.96 8.70
CA CYS A 80 18.15 12.51 8.74
C CYS A 80 19.35 11.93 7.98
N GLY A 81 20.26 12.76 7.47
CA GLY A 81 21.49 12.31 6.78
C GLY A 81 21.23 11.48 5.51
N LEU A 82 20.09 11.68 4.86
CA LEU A 82 19.64 10.84 3.74
C LEU A 82 20.49 11.00 2.46
N HIS A 83 21.26 12.09 2.34
CA HIS A 83 22.16 12.33 1.22
C HIS A 83 23.51 11.61 1.34
N SER A 84 23.92 11.25 2.56
CA SER A 84 25.31 10.85 2.81
C SER A 84 25.55 9.35 2.68
N GLY A 85 24.50 8.55 2.47
CA GLY A 85 24.64 7.09 2.50
C GLY A 85 25.16 6.54 3.84
N VAL A 86 25.30 7.42 4.84
CA VAL A 86 25.79 7.08 6.17
C VAL A 86 24.61 6.75 7.05
N ALA A 87 24.71 5.61 7.74
CA ALA A 87 23.75 5.20 8.77
C ALA A 87 23.30 6.37 9.67
N PRO A 88 22.06 6.34 10.19
CA PRO A 88 21.23 5.17 10.38
C PRO A 88 20.09 5.00 9.36
N TYR A 89 19.88 5.97 8.47
CA TYR A 89 18.69 6.02 7.61
C TYR A 89 18.91 5.45 6.20
N SER A 90 20.12 5.07 5.86
CA SER A 90 20.48 4.71 4.48
C SER A 90 19.94 3.34 4.07
N GLY A 91 18.90 3.35 3.25
CA GLY A 91 18.47 2.19 2.44
C GLY A 91 17.85 1.01 3.19
N GLU A 92 17.52 1.13 4.48
CA GLU A 92 16.89 0.06 5.25
C GLU A 92 15.63 0.49 6.01
N GLY A 93 15.40 1.80 6.15
CA GLY A 93 14.23 2.38 6.80
C GLY A 93 13.27 3.02 5.82
N ILE A 94 11.97 2.88 6.05
CA ILE A 94 10.97 3.61 5.27
C ILE A 94 10.93 5.08 5.71
N LEU A 95 10.66 5.95 4.74
CA LEU A 95 10.47 7.39 4.96
C LEU A 95 8.98 7.71 5.00
N VAL A 96 8.56 8.61 5.87
CA VAL A 96 7.15 8.92 6.02
C VAL A 96 6.92 10.42 6.15
N LEU A 97 5.92 10.91 5.43
CA LEU A 97 5.31 12.22 5.66
C LEU A 97 4.11 12.03 6.57
N ASP A 98 4.16 12.60 7.75
CA ASP A 98 3.05 12.67 8.69
C ASP A 98 2.22 13.93 8.36
N TRP A 99 1.02 13.68 7.78
CA TRP A 99 0.15 14.70 7.21
C TRP A 99 -1.18 14.76 7.94
N GLU A 100 -1.29 15.70 8.85
CA GLU A 100 -2.47 15.87 9.69
C GLU A 100 -3.09 17.26 9.52
N ASP A 101 -4.31 17.44 10.02
CA ASP A 101 -4.87 18.77 10.20
C ASP A 101 -4.08 19.48 11.28
N SER A 102 -3.39 20.58 10.92
CA SER A 102 -2.64 21.38 11.87
C SER A 102 -3.57 22.27 12.68
N TYR A 103 -3.40 22.28 13.99
CA TYR A 103 -4.08 23.20 14.90
C TYR A 103 -3.19 24.43 15.16
N TYR A 104 -3.63 25.60 14.76
CA TYR A 104 -2.92 26.85 15.01
C TYR A 104 -3.87 27.93 15.53
N GLY A 105 -3.57 28.51 16.69
CA GLY A 105 -4.35 29.60 17.29
C GLY A 105 -5.83 29.28 17.53
N GLY A 106 -6.17 28.01 17.78
CA GLY A 106 -7.55 27.55 17.96
C GLY A 106 -8.28 27.19 16.69
N GLN A 107 -7.61 27.21 15.52
CA GLN A 107 -8.18 26.84 14.23
C GLN A 107 -7.46 25.60 13.66
N VAL A 108 -8.25 24.65 13.16
CA VAL A 108 -7.73 23.51 12.40
C VAL A 108 -7.49 23.98 10.98
N VAL A 109 -6.23 23.95 10.53
CA VAL A 109 -5.83 24.34 9.18
C VAL A 109 -5.69 23.06 8.33
N LYS A 110 -6.58 22.87 7.37
CA LYS A 110 -6.52 21.76 6.43
C LYS A 110 -5.51 22.04 5.33
N MET A 111 -4.54 21.15 5.18
CA MET A 111 -3.56 21.19 4.11
C MET A 111 -3.95 20.22 2.99
N GLY A 112 -3.92 20.69 1.76
CA GLY A 112 -4.36 19.92 0.59
C GLY A 112 -3.26 19.04 -0.04
N PRO A 113 -3.65 18.13 -0.96
CA PRO A 113 -2.77 17.15 -1.60
C PRO A 113 -1.56 17.74 -2.35
N LYS A 114 -1.73 18.91 -2.94
CA LYS A 114 -0.66 19.57 -3.72
C LYS A 114 0.58 19.85 -2.86
N LYS A 115 0.36 20.27 -1.61
CA LYS A 115 1.46 20.56 -0.67
C LYS A 115 2.12 19.28 -0.16
N ALA A 116 1.34 18.25 0.11
CA ALA A 116 1.87 16.94 0.45
C ALA A 116 2.72 16.37 -0.68
N LYS A 117 2.22 16.46 -1.93
CA LYS A 117 2.94 15.98 -3.11
C LYS A 117 4.25 16.71 -3.34
N GLU A 118 4.33 18.01 -3.10
CA GLU A 118 5.56 18.80 -3.19
C GLU A 118 6.66 18.23 -2.29
N TRP A 119 6.31 17.88 -1.04
CA TRP A 119 7.23 17.28 -0.08
C TRP A 119 7.64 15.85 -0.50
N LEU A 120 6.66 15.02 -0.86
CA LEU A 120 6.85 13.62 -1.24
C LEU A 120 7.74 13.47 -2.47
N ASP A 121 7.45 14.25 -3.51
CA ASP A 121 8.22 14.24 -4.77
C ASP A 121 9.68 14.69 -4.53
N TYR A 122 9.87 15.70 -3.67
CA TYR A 122 11.21 16.17 -3.34
C TYR A 122 12.01 15.08 -2.62
N VAL A 123 11.46 14.48 -1.58
CA VAL A 123 12.14 13.45 -0.80
C VAL A 123 12.44 12.24 -1.68
N TYR A 124 11.49 11.81 -2.50
CA TYR A 124 11.72 10.73 -3.47
C TYR A 124 12.87 11.06 -4.42
N LYS A 125 12.87 12.25 -5.01
CA LYS A 125 13.94 12.69 -5.93
C LYS A 125 15.31 12.74 -5.25
N ALA A 126 15.35 13.16 -3.99
CA ALA A 126 16.58 13.30 -3.22
C ALA A 126 17.17 11.98 -2.73
N THR A 127 16.32 10.99 -2.45
CA THR A 127 16.72 9.74 -1.77
C THR A 127 16.61 8.50 -2.64
N GLY A 128 15.85 8.54 -3.72
CA GLY A 128 15.47 7.35 -4.51
C GLY A 128 14.43 6.48 -3.82
N SER A 129 14.03 6.79 -2.57
CA SER A 129 13.04 6.04 -1.81
C SER A 129 11.70 6.78 -1.79
N LYS A 130 10.62 6.14 -2.28
CA LYS A 130 9.27 6.72 -2.23
C LYS A 130 8.76 6.74 -0.80
N PRO A 131 8.47 7.91 -0.22
CA PRO A 131 7.92 7.97 1.13
C PRO A 131 6.51 7.39 1.21
N PHE A 132 6.14 6.95 2.40
CA PHE A 132 4.75 6.77 2.79
C PHE A 132 4.13 8.12 3.15
N ILE A 133 2.81 8.21 3.10
CA ILE A 133 2.07 9.30 3.71
C ILE A 133 1.18 8.75 4.83
N TYR A 134 1.33 9.34 6.05
CA TYR A 134 0.45 9.06 7.16
C TYR A 134 -0.66 10.10 7.22
N MET A 135 -1.89 9.65 7.41
CA MET A 135 -3.03 10.50 7.72
C MET A 135 -4.18 9.72 8.32
N SER A 136 -5.06 10.43 9.03
CA SER A 136 -6.31 9.87 9.50
C SER A 136 -7.26 9.54 8.34
N LYS A 137 -8.15 8.58 8.56
CA LYS A 137 -9.20 8.24 7.58
C LYS A 137 -10.09 9.45 7.22
N TYR A 138 -10.25 10.39 8.13
CA TYR A 138 -10.95 11.63 7.87
C TYR A 138 -10.24 12.45 6.78
N VAL A 139 -8.92 12.65 6.90
CA VAL A 139 -8.12 13.43 5.94
C VAL A 139 -8.09 12.75 4.57
N THR A 140 -8.03 11.41 4.50
CA THR A 140 -8.07 10.69 3.21
C THR A 140 -9.35 10.91 2.42
N ASN A 141 -10.43 11.32 3.08
CA ASN A 141 -11.73 11.58 2.46
C ASN A 141 -12.08 13.07 2.36
N ALA A 142 -11.23 13.96 2.90
CA ALA A 142 -11.48 15.40 2.90
C ALA A 142 -11.08 16.09 1.59
N PHE A 143 -10.24 15.44 0.76
CA PHE A 143 -9.71 15.98 -0.50
C PHE A 143 -9.61 14.87 -1.55
N ASP A 144 -9.45 15.28 -2.81
CA ASP A 144 -9.03 14.35 -3.88
C ASP A 144 -7.52 14.08 -3.80
N TRP A 145 -7.16 12.90 -3.33
CA TRP A 145 -5.79 12.44 -3.19
C TRP A 145 -5.30 11.58 -4.37
N SER A 146 -6.04 11.51 -5.48
CA SER A 146 -5.76 10.59 -6.58
C SER A 146 -4.34 10.71 -7.13
N GLU A 147 -3.83 11.95 -7.27
CA GLU A 147 -2.46 12.21 -7.77
C GLU A 147 -1.36 11.82 -6.77
N VAL A 148 -1.65 11.75 -5.49
CA VAL A 148 -0.70 11.26 -4.47
C VAL A 148 -0.76 9.75 -4.38
N ALA A 149 -1.97 9.18 -4.36
CA ALA A 149 -2.18 7.75 -4.20
C ALA A 149 -1.61 6.89 -5.33
N LYS A 150 -1.44 7.45 -6.52
CA LYS A 150 -0.78 6.78 -7.66
C LYS A 150 0.65 6.35 -7.33
N ASP A 151 1.36 7.15 -6.55
CA ASP A 151 2.80 7.00 -6.34
C ASP A 151 3.19 6.63 -4.92
N TYR A 152 2.43 7.05 -3.92
CA TYR A 152 2.80 7.00 -2.53
C TYR A 152 1.81 6.17 -1.70
N PRO A 153 2.29 5.17 -0.94
CA PRO A 153 1.45 4.30 -0.14
C PRO A 153 0.95 5.01 1.11
N LEU A 154 -0.20 4.55 1.61
CA LEU A 154 -0.85 5.09 2.80
C LEU A 154 -0.45 4.31 4.05
N TRP A 155 -0.07 5.05 5.09
CA TRP A 155 -0.15 4.64 6.48
C TRP A 155 -1.37 5.33 7.08
N GLY A 156 -2.44 4.57 7.29
CA GLY A 156 -3.75 5.13 7.64
C GLY A 156 -4.08 4.96 9.11
N ALA A 157 -4.57 6.02 9.76
CA ALA A 157 -5.02 6.00 11.15
C ALA A 157 -6.54 6.04 11.27
N GLN A 158 -7.09 5.11 12.05
CA GLN A 158 -8.49 5.12 12.49
C GLN A 158 -8.62 4.28 13.76
N TYR A 159 -9.15 4.85 14.81
CA TYR A 159 -9.37 4.19 16.09
C TYR A 159 -10.82 3.81 16.28
N LYS A 160 -11.07 2.73 16.99
CA LYS A 160 -12.40 2.33 17.42
C LYS A 160 -12.86 3.17 18.60
N ASP A 161 -12.00 3.23 19.60
CA ASP A 161 -12.17 3.95 20.85
C ASP A 161 -10.79 4.18 21.48
N TYR A 162 -10.75 4.72 22.69
CA TYR A 162 -9.51 4.99 23.43
C TYR A 162 -9.27 3.97 24.55
N LYS A 163 -9.86 2.79 24.48
CA LYS A 163 -9.61 1.72 25.46
C LYS A 163 -8.26 1.06 25.20
N PRO A 164 -7.54 0.69 26.28
CA PRO A 164 -6.30 -0.05 26.17
C PRO A 164 -6.47 -1.36 25.39
N VAL A 165 -5.59 -1.63 24.43
CA VAL A 165 -5.61 -2.84 23.62
C VAL A 165 -4.17 -3.26 23.27
N GLY A 166 -3.92 -4.57 23.16
CA GLY A 166 -2.68 -5.12 22.62
C GLY A 166 -2.67 -5.22 21.10
N TYR A 167 -1.72 -5.99 20.55
CA TYR A 167 -1.73 -6.29 19.13
C TYR A 167 -2.98 -7.05 18.70
N LEU A 168 -3.56 -6.60 17.59
CA LEU A 168 -4.74 -7.20 16.96
C LEU A 168 -4.40 -7.74 15.58
N ASP A 169 -5.01 -8.87 15.22
CA ASP A 169 -5.01 -9.31 13.83
C ASP A 169 -5.80 -8.34 12.95
N MET A 170 -5.43 -8.23 11.70
CA MET A 170 -6.08 -7.31 10.74
C MET A 170 -7.62 -7.49 10.67
N LYS A 171 -8.10 -8.73 10.83
CA LYS A 171 -9.54 -9.07 10.81
C LYS A 171 -10.30 -8.51 12.02
N ASP A 172 -9.62 -8.26 13.14
CA ASP A 172 -10.19 -7.81 14.41
C ASP A 172 -10.09 -6.28 14.59
N ILE A 173 -9.39 -5.61 13.67
CA ILE A 173 -9.26 -4.16 13.67
C ILE A 173 -10.56 -3.52 13.18
N TYR A 174 -11.03 -2.57 13.96
CA TYR A 174 -12.22 -1.79 13.61
C TYR A 174 -12.04 -1.06 12.29
N GLU A 175 -13.02 -1.20 11.41
CA GLU A 175 -13.04 -0.56 10.10
C GLU A 175 -14.44 -0.02 9.80
N THR A 176 -14.56 1.26 9.47
CA THR A 176 -15.82 1.82 8.97
C THR A 176 -16.05 1.40 7.52
N LYS A 177 -17.31 1.41 7.05
CA LYS A 177 -17.65 1.09 5.66
C LYS A 177 -17.11 2.09 4.63
N GLN A 178 -16.77 3.31 5.06
CA GLN A 178 -16.19 4.33 4.19
C GLN A 178 -14.80 3.87 3.68
N PRO A 179 -14.47 4.05 2.40
CA PRO A 179 -13.16 3.72 1.87
C PRO A 179 -12.07 4.65 2.42
N TRP A 180 -10.81 4.31 2.16
CA TRP A 180 -9.63 5.12 2.47
C TRP A 180 -9.31 6.10 1.32
N GLY A 181 -10.31 6.87 0.88
CA GLY A 181 -10.16 7.78 -0.24
C GLY A 181 -9.61 7.07 -1.48
N ALA A 182 -8.64 7.68 -2.15
CA ALA A 182 -8.06 7.16 -3.39
C ALA A 182 -7.22 5.88 -3.22
N TRP A 183 -6.82 5.51 -1.99
CA TRP A 183 -6.01 4.30 -1.76
C TRP A 183 -6.83 3.02 -1.63
N GLY A 184 -8.11 3.13 -1.34
CA GLY A 184 -8.95 1.97 -1.05
C GLY A 184 -8.61 1.26 0.26
N LYS A 185 -7.32 0.93 0.50
CA LYS A 185 -6.81 0.33 1.75
C LYS A 185 -5.43 0.88 2.10
N PRO A 186 -5.11 1.07 3.39
CA PRO A 186 -3.76 1.43 3.82
C PRO A 186 -2.81 0.23 3.76
N THR A 187 -1.54 0.51 3.53
CA THR A 187 -0.44 -0.48 3.59
C THR A 187 0.00 -0.73 5.03
N ILE A 188 -0.02 0.32 5.85
CA ILE A 188 0.18 0.27 7.30
C ILE A 188 -1.06 0.86 7.96
N ARG A 189 -1.54 0.23 9.01
CA ARG A 189 -2.75 0.60 9.74
C ARG A 189 -2.43 0.89 11.19
N GLN A 190 -2.52 2.17 11.61
CA GLN A 190 -2.50 2.56 13.02
C GLN A 190 -3.95 2.47 13.54
N TYR A 191 -4.19 1.65 14.54
CA TYR A 191 -5.53 1.34 15.01
C TYR A 191 -5.83 1.76 16.44
N THR A 192 -4.83 2.23 17.17
CA THR A 192 -4.97 2.79 18.51
C THR A 192 -3.78 3.68 18.88
N GLU A 193 -4.00 4.66 19.75
CA GLU A 193 -2.99 5.46 20.43
C GLU A 193 -2.94 5.17 21.94
N THR A 194 -3.72 4.19 22.40
CA THR A 194 -3.79 3.76 23.80
C THR A 194 -3.36 2.31 23.98
N GLY A 195 -2.50 1.83 23.07
CA GLY A 195 -1.98 0.47 23.10
C GLY A 195 -1.22 0.14 24.37
N ARG A 196 -1.27 -1.16 24.75
CA ARG A 196 -0.51 -1.70 25.89
C ARG A 196 0.28 -2.92 25.41
N LEU A 197 1.57 -2.86 25.60
CA LEU A 197 2.48 -3.96 25.33
C LEU A 197 3.25 -4.35 26.59
N ALA A 198 3.68 -5.57 26.66
CA ALA A 198 4.60 -6.02 27.71
C ALA A 198 5.85 -5.15 27.74
N GLU A 199 6.42 -4.99 28.93
CA GLU A 199 7.65 -4.24 29.18
C GLU A 199 7.54 -2.71 28.91
N HIS A 200 6.32 -2.17 28.78
CA HIS A 200 6.10 -0.71 28.71
C HIS A 200 4.85 -0.28 29.48
N ASN A 201 5.03 0.66 30.40
CA ASN A 201 3.98 1.15 31.31
C ASN A 201 3.22 2.39 30.78
N GLY A 202 3.35 2.71 29.49
CA GLY A 202 2.68 3.86 28.85
C GLY A 202 1.72 3.46 27.75
N ASN A 203 1.04 4.45 27.19
CA ASN A 203 0.33 4.31 25.93
C ASN A 203 1.33 4.21 24.78
N LEU A 204 1.01 3.39 23.80
CA LEU A 204 1.74 3.26 22.55
C LEU A 204 0.78 3.28 21.37
N ASP A 205 1.22 3.91 20.31
CA ASP A 205 0.56 3.83 19.03
C ASP A 205 0.87 2.47 18.42
N LEU A 206 -0.18 1.65 18.19
CA LEU A 206 0.00 0.30 17.65
C LEU A 206 -0.41 0.23 16.20
N ASN A 207 0.43 -0.47 15.44
CA ASN A 207 0.34 -0.59 14.01
C ASN A 207 0.38 -2.04 13.55
N VAL A 208 -0.26 -2.28 12.41
CA VAL A 208 -0.13 -3.54 11.68
C VAL A 208 0.12 -3.24 10.21
N SER A 209 0.96 -4.04 9.55
CA SER A 209 1.22 -3.93 8.13
C SER A 209 0.96 -5.23 7.40
N THR A 210 0.42 -5.13 6.19
CA THR A 210 0.25 -6.26 5.27
C THR A 210 1.54 -6.64 4.56
N MET A 211 2.58 -5.80 4.66
CA MET A 211 3.90 -6.07 4.08
C MET A 211 4.58 -7.27 4.74
N THR A 212 5.38 -7.96 3.95
CA THR A 212 6.42 -8.85 4.47
C THR A 212 7.68 -8.05 4.83
N ARG A 213 8.61 -8.67 5.55
CA ARG A 213 9.94 -8.08 5.79
C ARG A 213 10.67 -7.73 4.49
N VAL A 214 10.53 -8.57 3.48
CA VAL A 214 11.15 -8.35 2.16
C VAL A 214 10.54 -7.14 1.46
N ASP A 215 9.21 -6.99 1.52
CA ASP A 215 8.52 -5.83 0.94
C ASP A 215 8.98 -4.53 1.61
N TRP A 216 9.08 -4.52 2.94
CA TRP A 216 9.57 -3.38 3.70
C TRP A 216 10.97 -2.95 3.27
N LEU A 217 11.91 -3.90 3.21
CA LEU A 217 13.30 -3.64 2.81
C LEU A 217 13.43 -3.20 1.35
N ASN A 218 12.64 -3.78 0.46
CA ASN A 218 12.59 -3.36 -0.94
C ASN A 218 12.06 -1.92 -1.05
N TRP A 219 11.05 -1.60 -0.28
CA TRP A 219 10.51 -0.25 -0.22
C TRP A 219 11.55 0.75 0.29
N ALA A 220 12.19 0.45 1.40
CA ALA A 220 13.24 1.29 1.99
C ALA A 220 14.41 1.54 1.04
N LYS A 221 14.81 0.55 0.23
CA LYS A 221 15.92 0.64 -0.73
C LYS A 221 15.57 1.33 -2.06
N GLY A 222 14.34 1.80 -2.20
CA GLY A 222 13.88 2.33 -3.49
C GLY A 222 13.82 1.27 -4.60
N VAL A 223 13.91 0.00 -4.24
CA VAL A 223 13.71 -1.12 -5.15
C VAL A 223 12.21 -1.39 -5.27
N TYR A 224 11.53 -0.47 -5.91
CA TYR A 224 10.12 -0.68 -6.22
C TYR A 224 10.00 -1.74 -7.31
N LYS A 225 9.84 -2.98 -6.92
CA LYS A 225 8.95 -3.80 -7.71
C LYS A 225 7.59 -3.15 -7.57
N GLN A 226 7.09 -2.54 -8.64
CA GLN A 226 5.64 -2.37 -8.73
C GLN A 226 5.07 -3.72 -8.33
N VAL A 227 4.38 -3.77 -7.19
CA VAL A 227 3.61 -4.95 -6.82
C VAL A 227 2.52 -4.99 -7.88
N LYS A 228 2.80 -5.71 -8.97
CA LYS A 228 1.83 -5.90 -10.02
C LYS A 228 0.62 -6.50 -9.37
N SER A 229 -0.54 -6.03 -9.73
CA SER A 229 -1.77 -6.60 -9.20
C SER A 229 -1.79 -8.10 -9.50
N ASP A 230 -2.48 -8.88 -8.69
CA ASP A 230 -2.67 -10.31 -8.97
C ASP A 230 -3.22 -10.54 -10.40
N TYR A 231 -3.99 -9.58 -10.91
CA TYR A 231 -4.49 -9.59 -12.29
C TYR A 231 -3.36 -9.43 -13.31
N ASP A 232 -2.44 -8.48 -13.12
CA ASP A 232 -1.29 -8.27 -14.02
C ASP A 232 -0.36 -9.48 -14.01
N ILE A 233 -0.13 -10.07 -12.83
CA ILE A 233 0.65 -11.31 -12.70
C ILE A 233 -0.05 -12.48 -13.40
N ALA A 234 -1.36 -12.61 -13.25
CA ALA A 234 -2.12 -13.65 -13.98
C ALA A 234 -2.03 -13.48 -15.50
N GLN A 235 -2.07 -12.25 -16.01
CA GLN A 235 -1.83 -11.95 -17.42
C GLN A 235 -0.41 -12.32 -17.86
N GLU A 236 0.59 -12.03 -17.04
CA GLU A 236 1.98 -12.40 -17.31
C GLU A 236 2.19 -13.93 -17.30
N VAL A 237 1.49 -14.64 -16.41
CA VAL A 237 1.49 -16.11 -16.39
C VAL A 237 0.88 -16.65 -17.69
N ILE A 238 -0.23 -16.10 -18.14
CA ILE A 238 -0.87 -16.48 -19.43
C ILE A 238 0.07 -16.23 -20.60
N ASN A 239 0.87 -15.16 -20.55
CA ASN A 239 1.85 -14.80 -21.56
C ASN A 239 3.20 -15.54 -21.41
N GLY A 240 3.30 -16.53 -20.52
CA GLY A 240 4.46 -17.42 -20.38
C GLY A 240 5.67 -16.83 -19.63
N LYS A 241 5.58 -15.59 -19.10
CA LYS A 241 6.72 -14.91 -18.45
C LYS A 241 7.19 -15.57 -17.13
N TRP A 242 6.36 -16.41 -16.54
CA TRP A 242 6.62 -17.06 -15.25
C TRP A 242 7.06 -18.53 -15.35
N GLY A 243 7.19 -19.05 -16.57
CA GLY A 243 7.48 -20.48 -16.80
C GLY A 243 6.26 -21.37 -16.53
N ASN A 244 6.50 -22.69 -16.36
CA ASN A 244 5.45 -23.68 -16.19
C ASN A 244 5.67 -24.57 -14.96
N GLY A 245 4.59 -25.21 -14.47
CA GLY A 245 4.67 -26.21 -13.41
C GLY A 245 5.40 -25.70 -12.15
N GLN A 246 6.34 -26.49 -11.66
CA GLN A 246 7.08 -26.21 -10.43
C GLN A 246 7.93 -24.94 -10.53
N GLU A 247 8.47 -24.64 -11.70
CA GLU A 247 9.24 -23.39 -11.90
C GLU A 247 8.38 -22.15 -11.65
N ARG A 248 7.15 -22.14 -12.20
CA ARG A 248 6.16 -21.07 -11.98
C ARG A 248 5.85 -20.91 -10.48
N MET A 249 5.56 -22.03 -9.81
CA MET A 249 5.24 -22.01 -8.38
C MET A 249 6.37 -21.41 -7.56
N THR A 250 7.60 -21.83 -7.82
CA THR A 250 8.79 -21.32 -7.13
C THR A 250 9.01 -19.82 -7.39
N LYS A 251 8.88 -19.37 -8.63
CA LYS A 251 9.04 -17.95 -9.00
C LYS A 251 7.97 -17.08 -8.36
N LEU A 252 6.70 -17.49 -8.40
CA LEU A 252 5.58 -16.75 -7.78
C LEU A 252 5.76 -16.65 -6.26
N THR A 253 6.11 -17.77 -5.61
CA THR A 253 6.37 -17.79 -4.16
C THR A 253 7.53 -16.88 -3.77
N ARG A 254 8.66 -16.94 -4.49
CA ARG A 254 9.81 -16.05 -4.27
C ARG A 254 9.48 -14.58 -4.48
N ALA A 255 8.55 -14.29 -5.37
CA ALA A 255 8.08 -12.94 -5.65
C ALA A 255 6.97 -12.45 -4.69
N GLY A 256 6.56 -13.29 -3.70
CA GLY A 256 5.56 -12.95 -2.68
C GLY A 256 4.11 -13.11 -3.12
N TYR A 257 3.85 -13.75 -4.27
CA TYR A 257 2.49 -13.98 -4.75
C TYR A 257 1.94 -15.32 -4.27
N SER A 258 0.64 -15.34 -3.95
CA SER A 258 -0.08 -16.58 -3.66
C SER A 258 -0.30 -17.38 -4.95
N VAL A 259 0.39 -18.52 -5.09
CA VAL A 259 0.29 -19.41 -6.25
C VAL A 259 -1.16 -19.78 -6.55
N ASN A 260 -1.93 -20.18 -5.52
CA ASN A 260 -3.32 -20.57 -5.68
C ASN A 260 -4.21 -19.41 -6.17
N LYS A 261 -4.00 -18.21 -5.62
CA LYS A 261 -4.78 -17.03 -6.01
C LYS A 261 -4.49 -16.62 -7.44
N ILE A 262 -3.22 -16.62 -7.84
CA ILE A 262 -2.82 -16.32 -9.22
C ILE A 262 -3.36 -17.40 -10.17
N GLN A 263 -3.24 -18.69 -9.84
CA GLN A 263 -3.74 -19.76 -10.71
C GLN A 263 -5.27 -19.72 -10.89
N ASN A 264 -6.02 -19.41 -9.84
CA ASN A 264 -7.47 -19.22 -9.93
C ASN A 264 -7.83 -18.04 -10.85
N LEU A 265 -7.06 -16.95 -10.78
CA LEU A 265 -7.24 -15.80 -11.66
C LEU A 265 -6.89 -16.13 -13.13
N VAL A 266 -5.80 -16.84 -13.34
CA VAL A 266 -5.40 -17.36 -14.67
C VAL A 266 -6.52 -18.23 -15.26
N ASN A 267 -7.03 -19.18 -14.48
CA ASN A 267 -8.13 -20.05 -14.93
C ASN A 267 -9.38 -19.23 -15.30
N LYS A 268 -9.75 -18.26 -14.45
CA LYS A 268 -10.86 -17.34 -14.70
C LYS A 268 -10.67 -16.50 -15.96
N LEU A 269 -9.47 -16.00 -16.20
CA LEU A 269 -9.14 -15.20 -17.38
C LEU A 269 -9.14 -16.04 -18.66
N LEU A 270 -8.67 -17.27 -18.59
CA LEU A 270 -8.69 -18.20 -19.74
C LEU A 270 -10.11 -18.66 -20.05
N THR A 271 -10.96 -18.88 -19.04
CA THR A 271 -12.37 -19.26 -19.24
C THR A 271 -13.21 -18.10 -19.75
N ASN A 272 -12.87 -16.86 -19.38
CA ASN A 272 -13.54 -15.63 -19.84
C ASN A 272 -13.02 -15.13 -21.21
N LYS A 273 -12.08 -15.82 -21.86
CA LYS A 273 -11.66 -15.46 -23.21
C LYS A 273 -12.81 -15.73 -24.16
N VAL A 274 -13.40 -14.66 -24.68
CA VAL A 274 -14.52 -14.76 -25.64
C VAL A 274 -14.10 -15.63 -26.78
N LYS A 275 -14.79 -16.77 -26.97
CA LYS A 275 -14.55 -17.68 -28.07
C LYS A 275 -15.48 -17.33 -29.22
N TYR A 276 -14.93 -17.27 -30.40
CA TYR A 276 -15.69 -17.13 -31.64
C TYR A 276 -15.63 -18.43 -32.45
N TYR A 277 -16.75 -18.74 -33.06
CA TYR A 277 -16.86 -19.87 -34.00
C TYR A 277 -17.19 -19.33 -35.39
N THR A 278 -16.51 -19.82 -36.41
CA THR A 278 -16.83 -19.51 -37.80
C THR A 278 -17.87 -20.51 -38.29
N ILE A 279 -19.02 -19.99 -38.69
CA ILE A 279 -20.16 -20.79 -39.17
C ILE A 279 -19.75 -21.56 -40.44
N LYS A 280 -20.01 -22.86 -40.45
CA LYS A 280 -19.77 -23.74 -41.58
C LYS A 280 -21.08 -24.06 -42.30
N LYS A 281 -20.97 -24.52 -43.54
CA LYS A 281 -22.10 -24.95 -44.32
C LYS A 281 -22.89 -26.05 -43.61
N GLY A 282 -24.19 -25.83 -43.43
CA GLY A 282 -25.07 -26.76 -42.73
C GLY A 282 -25.18 -26.55 -41.20
N ASP A 283 -24.46 -25.59 -40.65
CA ASP A 283 -24.62 -25.23 -39.22
C ASP A 283 -25.98 -24.59 -38.95
N THR A 284 -26.52 -24.92 -37.79
CA THR A 284 -27.73 -24.31 -37.24
C THR A 284 -27.45 -23.80 -35.82
N LEU A 285 -28.25 -22.87 -35.33
CA LEU A 285 -28.14 -22.44 -33.92
C LEU A 285 -28.25 -23.63 -32.95
N SER A 286 -29.04 -24.62 -33.28
CA SER A 286 -29.22 -25.84 -32.50
C SER A 286 -27.96 -26.69 -32.47
N SER A 287 -27.32 -26.91 -33.64
CA SER A 287 -26.08 -27.70 -33.72
C SER A 287 -24.92 -27.01 -32.96
N ILE A 288 -24.76 -25.71 -33.15
CA ILE A 288 -23.74 -24.91 -32.46
C ILE A 288 -24.01 -24.84 -30.95
N SER A 289 -25.27 -24.65 -30.55
CA SER A 289 -25.70 -24.70 -29.14
C SER A 289 -25.26 -26.00 -28.46
N LYS A 290 -25.53 -27.14 -29.13
CA LYS A 290 -25.15 -28.47 -28.64
C LYS A 290 -23.64 -28.67 -28.61
N GLN A 291 -22.92 -28.21 -29.63
CA GLN A 291 -21.46 -28.36 -29.76
C GLN A 291 -20.71 -27.62 -28.65
N PHE A 292 -21.16 -26.41 -28.26
CA PHE A 292 -20.49 -25.58 -27.29
C PHE A 292 -21.13 -25.61 -25.88
N GLY A 293 -22.20 -26.37 -25.68
CA GLY A 293 -22.88 -26.51 -24.40
C GLY A 293 -23.56 -25.21 -23.90
N ILE A 294 -24.01 -24.37 -24.83
CA ILE A 294 -24.63 -23.06 -24.54
C ILE A 294 -26.03 -22.98 -25.15
N SER A 295 -26.95 -22.28 -24.49
CA SER A 295 -28.30 -22.17 -25.01
C SER A 295 -28.37 -21.29 -26.28
N GLN A 296 -29.26 -21.62 -27.20
CA GLN A 296 -29.49 -20.82 -28.42
C GLN A 296 -29.81 -19.35 -28.07
N GLY A 297 -30.56 -19.12 -26.99
CA GLY A 297 -30.86 -17.78 -26.49
C GLY A 297 -29.62 -17.00 -26.03
N GLN A 298 -28.61 -17.68 -25.50
CA GLN A 298 -27.32 -17.04 -25.15
C GLN A 298 -26.52 -16.67 -26.41
N ILE A 299 -26.44 -17.57 -27.39
CA ILE A 299 -25.79 -17.27 -28.66
C ILE A 299 -26.44 -16.08 -29.33
N LYS A 300 -27.78 -16.03 -29.38
CA LYS A 300 -28.54 -14.90 -29.95
C LYS A 300 -28.22 -13.59 -29.22
N ARG A 301 -28.25 -13.58 -27.91
CA ARG A 301 -27.95 -12.37 -27.11
C ARG A 301 -26.52 -11.87 -27.32
N TRP A 302 -25.54 -12.78 -27.30
CA TRP A 302 -24.13 -12.37 -27.43
C TRP A 302 -23.77 -11.83 -28.81
N ASN A 303 -24.54 -12.21 -29.85
CA ASN A 303 -24.34 -11.84 -31.24
C ASN A 303 -25.41 -10.88 -31.79
N SER A 304 -26.33 -10.44 -30.95
CA SER A 304 -27.43 -9.55 -31.33
C SER A 304 -28.28 -10.10 -32.51
N LEU A 305 -28.42 -11.45 -32.59
CA LEU A 305 -29.16 -12.12 -33.69
C LEU A 305 -30.66 -11.92 -33.45
N LYS A 306 -31.34 -11.39 -34.47
CA LYS A 306 -32.80 -11.17 -34.46
C LYS A 306 -33.60 -12.39 -34.92
N SER A 307 -32.97 -13.34 -35.58
CA SER A 307 -33.56 -14.60 -36.08
C SER A 307 -32.60 -15.77 -35.83
N ASP A 308 -32.98 -16.97 -36.28
CA ASP A 308 -32.16 -18.18 -36.20
C ASP A 308 -31.29 -18.38 -37.48
N ALA A 309 -31.39 -17.44 -38.43
CA ALA A 309 -30.62 -17.48 -39.64
C ALA A 309 -29.12 -17.26 -39.35
N LEU A 310 -28.30 -18.15 -39.90
CA LEU A 310 -26.84 -18.11 -39.86
C LEU A 310 -26.30 -18.13 -41.28
N PHE A 311 -25.20 -17.41 -41.50
CA PHE A 311 -24.54 -17.37 -42.80
C PHE A 311 -23.16 -18.04 -42.73
N GLU A 312 -22.85 -18.90 -43.66
CA GLU A 312 -21.54 -19.53 -43.73
C GLU A 312 -20.44 -18.49 -43.86
N GLY A 313 -19.36 -18.65 -43.08
CA GLY A 313 -18.24 -17.73 -43.02
C GLY A 313 -18.34 -16.67 -41.92
N ASP A 314 -19.52 -16.40 -41.38
CA ASP A 314 -19.69 -15.47 -40.30
C ASP A 314 -19.06 -15.98 -38.98
N LYS A 315 -18.53 -15.07 -38.17
CA LYS A 315 -17.99 -15.39 -36.84
C LYS A 315 -19.00 -15.03 -35.77
N ILE A 316 -19.41 -16.02 -35.00
CA ILE A 316 -20.29 -15.83 -33.86
C ILE A 316 -19.58 -16.13 -32.54
N ARG A 317 -19.89 -15.32 -31.52
CA ARG A 317 -19.43 -15.51 -30.16
C ARG A 317 -20.11 -16.74 -29.55
N VAL A 318 -19.29 -17.67 -29.00
CA VAL A 318 -19.74 -18.94 -28.42
C VAL A 318 -19.22 -19.14 -26.98
N SER A 319 -18.93 -18.07 -26.27
CA SER A 319 -18.59 -18.10 -24.84
C SER A 319 -19.04 -16.80 -24.14
N PRO A 320 -19.17 -16.82 -22.81
CA PRO A 320 -19.51 -15.61 -22.03
C PRO A 320 -18.63 -14.42 -22.31
#